data_d1a2ab0229fe23e9e3a7a2bf336675f3
#
_entry.id   d1a2ab0229fe23e9e3a7a2bf336675f3
#
_cell.length_a   1.000
_cell.length_b   1.000
_cell.length_c   1.000
_cell.angle_alpha   90.00
_cell.angle_beta   90.00
_cell.angle_gamma   90.00
#
_symmetry.space_group_name_H-M   'P 1'
#
loop_
_entity.id
_entity.type
_entity.pdbx_description
1 polymer ?
#
loop_
_entity_poly.entity_id
_entity_poly.type
_entity_poly.pdbx_seq_one_letter_code
_entity_poly.pdbx_strand_id
1 'polypeptide(L)'
;QSAQGIVTYVAMTAALEGASEYAAIYWPRVKIRNPSKSAFGSVEQIVVPPSGVIAGVFARTDASGAGGVYTPPAGIDAGRMMGVLGFESDEVLQEAKRDLVYPHRINPLTTAPRMPRYIDGSRTLKANGNFSFVAERRGVIFIETSLKEGLQFARHKNNTEALRAQVRRTVTAFLL
;
A
#
# COMPACT_ATOMS: atom_id res chain seq x y z
N GLN A 1 3.19 13.01 20.32
CA GLN A 1 4.19 13.53 19.35
C GLN A 1 3.62 14.77 18.69
N SER A 2 4.40 15.83 18.77
CA SER A 2 4.06 17.20 18.44
C SER A 2 3.67 17.41 16.98
N ALA A 3 2.98 18.51 16.71
CA ALA A 3 2.75 19.09 15.38
C ALA A 3 4.01 19.06 14.49
N GLN A 4 5.19 19.08 15.08
CA GLN A 4 6.50 18.99 14.45
C GLN A 4 6.72 17.69 13.65
N GLY A 5 6.25 16.55 14.14
CA GLY A 5 6.34 15.28 13.42
C GLY A 5 5.50 15.27 12.14
N ILE A 6 4.30 15.85 12.20
CA ILE A 6 3.42 15.99 11.03
C ILE A 6 4.04 16.92 9.99
N VAL A 7 4.62 18.04 10.41
CA VAL A 7 5.31 18.99 9.53
C VAL A 7 6.48 18.31 8.79
N THR A 8 7.24 17.46 9.46
CA THR A 8 8.34 16.71 8.82
C THR A 8 7.81 15.73 7.76
N TYR A 9 6.73 15.02 8.02
CA TYR A 9 6.10 14.13 7.04
C TYR A 9 5.52 14.91 5.85
N VAL A 10 4.89 16.05 6.08
CA VAL A 10 4.38 16.93 5.02
C VAL A 10 5.53 17.44 4.13
N ALA A 11 6.66 17.83 4.71
CA ALA A 11 7.84 18.23 3.94
C ALA A 11 8.40 17.07 3.09
N MET A 12 8.42 15.84 3.62
CA MET A 12 8.82 14.66 2.86
C MET A 12 7.87 14.36 1.69
N THR A 13 6.56 14.55 1.88
CA THR A 13 5.57 14.35 0.80
C THR A 13 5.75 15.36 -0.33
N ALA A 14 6.06 16.62 -0.02
CA ALA A 14 6.35 17.65 -1.00
C ALA A 14 7.60 17.34 -1.83
N ALA A 15 8.65 16.79 -1.21
CA ALA A 15 9.88 16.39 -1.89
C ALA A 15 9.69 15.22 -2.87
N LEU A 16 8.60 14.46 -2.76
CA LEU A 16 8.29 13.29 -3.60
C LEU A 16 7.24 13.60 -4.68
N GLU A 17 6.97 14.86 -4.99
CA GLU A 17 5.88 15.24 -5.91
C GLU A 17 5.94 14.54 -7.27
N GLY A 18 7.12 14.36 -7.85
CA GLY A 18 7.30 13.69 -9.14
C GLY A 18 7.02 12.19 -9.15
N ALA A 19 7.13 11.52 -8.01
CA ALA A 19 6.90 10.08 -7.84
C ALA A 19 5.68 9.79 -6.92
N SER A 20 4.86 10.78 -6.68
CA SER A 20 3.83 10.75 -5.64
C SER A 20 2.78 9.64 -5.82
N GLU A 21 2.46 9.27 -7.05
CA GLU A 21 1.48 8.20 -7.34
C GLU A 21 2.05 6.78 -7.11
N TYR A 22 3.38 6.64 -7.03
CA TYR A 22 4.05 5.35 -6.80
C TYR A 22 4.47 5.13 -5.36
N ALA A 23 4.20 6.09 -4.47
CA ALA A 23 4.60 6.04 -3.08
C ALA A 23 3.39 6.22 -2.14
N ALA A 24 3.45 5.58 -0.98
CA ALA A 24 2.48 5.72 0.09
C ALA A 24 3.20 5.74 1.44
N ILE A 25 2.75 6.56 2.36
CA ILE A 25 3.30 6.68 3.71
C ILE A 25 2.30 6.10 4.71
N TYR A 26 2.83 5.34 5.66
CA TYR A 26 2.08 4.72 6.74
C TYR A 26 2.64 5.13 8.09
N TRP A 27 1.77 5.38 9.05
CA TRP A 27 2.12 5.81 10.40
C TRP A 27 1.12 5.24 11.42
N PRO A 28 1.54 4.89 12.64
CA PRO A 28 2.87 4.99 13.25
C PRO A 28 3.76 3.76 12.99
N ARG A 29 4.96 3.74 13.62
CA ARG A 29 5.79 2.55 13.69
C ARG A 29 5.10 1.46 14.50
N VAL A 30 5.44 0.20 14.22
CA VAL A 30 4.81 -0.98 14.81
C VAL A 30 5.76 -1.70 15.76
N LYS A 31 5.19 -2.26 16.84
CA LYS A 31 5.88 -3.17 17.75
C LYS A 31 5.68 -4.58 17.25
N ILE A 32 6.77 -5.32 17.06
CA ILE A 32 6.76 -6.73 16.69
C ILE A 32 7.57 -7.55 17.69
N ARG A 33 7.36 -8.87 17.69
CA ARG A 33 8.22 -9.78 18.46
C ARG A 33 9.64 -9.72 17.89
N ASN A 34 10.62 -9.64 18.76
CA ASN A 34 12.01 -9.64 18.34
C ASN A 34 12.40 -11.01 17.76
N PRO A 35 12.73 -11.13 16.46
CA PRO A 35 13.10 -12.41 15.86
C PRO A 35 14.47 -12.91 16.33
N SER A 36 15.32 -12.01 16.78
CA SER A 36 16.67 -12.32 17.28
C SER A 36 16.72 -12.56 18.77
N LYS A 37 15.60 -12.95 19.40
CA LYS A 37 15.55 -13.20 20.83
C LYS A 37 16.53 -14.33 21.22
N SER A 38 17.67 -13.96 21.77
CA SER A 38 18.57 -14.89 22.46
C SER A 38 17.95 -15.35 23.78
N ALA A 39 18.27 -16.54 24.24
CA ALA A 39 17.73 -17.12 25.46
C ALA A 39 18.04 -16.28 26.75
N PHE A 40 18.96 -15.34 26.67
CA PHE A 40 19.37 -14.48 27.77
C PHE A 40 19.26 -12.99 27.43
N GLY A 41 18.32 -12.29 28.08
CA GLY A 41 18.35 -10.85 28.27
C GLY A 41 18.01 -9.95 27.09
N SER A 42 17.54 -10.46 25.96
CA SER A 42 17.15 -9.63 24.84
C SER A 42 15.74 -9.06 25.01
N VAL A 43 15.53 -7.84 24.54
CA VAL A 43 14.23 -7.16 24.52
C VAL A 43 13.22 -8.01 23.75
N GLU A 44 12.08 -8.32 24.36
CA GLU A 44 11.07 -9.19 23.78
C GLU A 44 10.36 -8.57 22.55
N GLN A 45 10.24 -7.25 22.56
CA GLN A 45 9.56 -6.49 21.50
C GLN A 45 10.48 -5.41 20.96
N ILE A 46 10.46 -5.23 19.65
CA ILE A 46 11.19 -4.15 18.97
C ILE A 46 10.21 -3.27 18.19
N VAL A 47 10.57 -2.00 18.08
CA VAL A 47 9.84 -1.02 17.24
C VAL A 47 10.50 -0.96 15.89
N VAL A 48 9.72 -1.21 14.85
CA VAL A 48 10.20 -1.21 13.46
C VAL A 48 9.33 -0.32 12.57
N PRO A 49 9.87 0.17 11.43
CA PRO A 49 9.03 0.80 10.40
C PRO A 49 7.93 -0.16 9.92
N PRO A 50 6.75 0.34 9.59
CA PRO A 50 5.61 -0.51 9.21
C PRO A 50 5.76 -1.14 7.81
N SER A 51 6.72 -0.72 6.99
CA SER A 51 6.87 -1.11 5.58
C SER A 51 6.86 -2.62 5.34
N GLY A 52 7.56 -3.41 6.16
CA GLY A 52 7.56 -4.87 6.03
C GLY A 52 6.20 -5.50 6.30
N VAL A 53 5.48 -5.02 7.32
CA VAL A 53 4.14 -5.49 7.65
C VAL A 53 3.15 -5.10 6.55
N ILE A 54 3.24 -3.87 6.04
CA ILE A 54 2.42 -3.38 4.94
C ILE A 54 2.63 -4.20 3.66
N ALA A 55 3.89 -4.52 3.32
CA ALA A 55 4.20 -5.40 2.19
C ALA A 55 3.55 -6.79 2.35
N GLY A 56 3.56 -7.34 3.57
CA GLY A 56 2.86 -8.59 3.87
C GLY A 56 1.34 -8.50 3.72
N VAL A 57 0.73 -7.37 4.10
CA VAL A 57 -0.70 -7.12 3.89
C VAL A 57 -1.01 -7.05 2.40
N PHE A 58 -0.21 -6.35 1.61
CA PHE A 58 -0.37 -6.25 0.16
C PHE A 58 -0.29 -7.64 -0.50
N ALA A 59 0.75 -8.40 -0.18
CA ALA A 59 0.92 -9.75 -0.73
C ALA A 59 -0.27 -10.66 -0.41
N ARG A 60 -0.81 -10.58 0.82
CA ARG A 60 -1.99 -11.35 1.21
C ARG A 60 -3.25 -10.88 0.46
N THR A 61 -3.44 -9.59 0.30
CA THR A 61 -4.58 -9.04 -0.44
C THR A 61 -4.54 -9.45 -1.90
N ASP A 62 -3.35 -9.45 -2.51
CA ASP A 62 -3.16 -9.88 -3.90
C ASP A 62 -3.43 -11.37 -4.11
N ALA A 63 -3.04 -12.19 -3.13
CA ALA A 63 -3.28 -13.63 -3.16
C ALA A 63 -4.75 -13.99 -2.84
N SER A 64 -5.55 -13.06 -2.33
CA SER A 64 -6.95 -13.32 -2.01
C SER A 64 -7.78 -13.40 -3.31
N GLY A 65 -8.62 -14.43 -3.41
CA GLY A 65 -9.51 -14.63 -4.57
C GLY A 65 -10.60 -13.55 -4.73
N ALA A 66 -10.72 -12.62 -3.79
CA ALA A 66 -11.74 -11.59 -3.77
C ALA A 66 -11.18 -10.23 -4.29
N GLY A 67 -10.91 -10.15 -5.59
CA GLY A 67 -10.50 -8.91 -6.25
C GLY A 67 -9.00 -8.67 -6.42
N GLY A 68 -8.13 -9.46 -5.76
CA GLY A 68 -6.67 -9.40 -5.98
C GLY A 68 -6.09 -8.00 -5.83
N VAL A 69 -5.28 -7.59 -6.80
CA VAL A 69 -4.58 -6.29 -6.82
C VAL A 69 -5.51 -5.06 -6.86
N TYR A 70 -6.78 -5.24 -7.22
CA TYR A 70 -7.78 -4.17 -7.25
C TYR A 70 -8.42 -3.92 -5.89
N THR A 71 -8.25 -4.83 -4.93
CA THR A 71 -8.77 -4.67 -3.58
C THR A 71 -7.89 -3.69 -2.81
N PRO A 72 -8.46 -2.64 -2.20
CA PRO A 72 -7.71 -1.76 -1.33
C PRO A 72 -7.11 -2.56 -0.16
N PRO A 73 -5.79 -2.50 0.08
CA PRO A 73 -5.15 -3.19 1.20
C PRO A 73 -5.37 -2.42 2.51
N ALA A 74 -6.61 -2.14 2.83
CA ALA A 74 -7.05 -1.34 3.98
C ALA A 74 -8.35 -1.88 4.55
N GLY A 75 -8.73 -1.39 5.73
CA GLY A 75 -9.92 -1.84 6.45
C GLY A 75 -9.68 -3.06 7.32
N ILE A 76 -10.73 -3.48 8.03
CA ILE A 76 -10.66 -4.51 9.09
C ILE A 76 -10.31 -5.89 8.50
N ASP A 77 -10.78 -6.20 7.31
CA ASP A 77 -10.56 -7.49 6.66
C ASP A 77 -9.25 -7.49 5.85
N ALA A 78 -9.22 -6.75 4.75
CA ALA A 78 -8.08 -6.73 3.82
C ALA A 78 -6.84 -6.07 4.45
N GLY A 79 -7.02 -4.98 5.20
CA GLY A 79 -5.95 -4.24 5.87
C GLY A 79 -5.47 -4.80 7.20
N ARG A 80 -5.99 -5.94 7.66
CA ARG A 80 -5.61 -6.56 8.93
C ARG A 80 -4.11 -6.85 8.98
N MET A 81 -3.44 -6.37 10.02
CA MET A 81 -2.02 -6.61 10.26
C MET A 81 -1.80 -7.82 11.17
N MET A 82 -1.04 -8.80 10.69
CA MET A 82 -0.67 -9.98 11.47
C MET A 82 0.72 -9.79 12.10
N GLY A 83 0.92 -10.35 13.28
CA GLY A 83 2.21 -10.30 13.98
C GLY A 83 2.56 -8.95 14.62
N VAL A 84 1.69 -7.95 14.53
CA VAL A 84 1.85 -6.66 15.18
C VAL A 84 1.31 -6.75 16.60
N LEU A 85 2.17 -6.46 17.58
CA LEU A 85 1.84 -6.49 19.00
C LEU A 85 1.31 -5.16 19.52
N GLY A 86 1.69 -4.05 18.89
CA GLY A 86 1.29 -2.69 19.27
C GLY A 86 1.84 -1.66 18.31
N PHE A 87 1.65 -0.40 18.67
CA PHE A 87 2.23 0.75 17.99
C PHE A 87 3.27 1.44 18.88
N GLU A 88 4.16 2.22 18.27
CA GLU A 88 5.19 2.99 18.99
C GLU A 88 4.57 3.93 20.03
N SER A 89 3.49 4.61 19.68
CA SER A 89 2.63 5.32 20.62
C SER A 89 1.50 4.39 21.06
N ASP A 90 1.29 4.24 22.36
CA ASP A 90 0.18 3.47 22.91
C ASP A 90 -1.17 4.21 22.74
N GLU A 91 -1.16 5.35 22.06
CA GLU A 91 -2.36 6.07 21.70
C GLU A 91 -3.13 5.33 20.62
N VAL A 92 -4.33 4.91 20.96
CA VAL A 92 -5.35 4.56 19.96
C VAL A 92 -5.61 5.82 19.13
N LEU A 93 -5.44 5.74 17.81
CA LEU A 93 -5.75 6.85 16.93
C LEU A 93 -7.26 7.14 17.00
N GLN A 94 -7.60 8.15 17.77
CA GLN A 94 -8.96 8.69 17.82
C GLN A 94 -9.31 9.29 16.45
N GLU A 95 -10.59 9.32 16.14
CA GLU A 95 -11.11 9.86 14.88
C GLU A 95 -10.56 11.27 14.58
N ALA A 96 -10.55 12.16 15.59
CA ALA A 96 -9.98 13.49 15.47
C ALA A 96 -8.49 13.51 15.05
N LYS A 97 -7.70 12.52 15.45
CA LYS A 97 -6.30 12.41 15.02
C LYS A 97 -6.18 11.89 13.58
N ARG A 98 -7.08 11.00 13.16
CA ARG A 98 -7.16 10.53 11.77
C ARG A 98 -7.51 11.66 10.83
N ASP A 99 -8.48 12.48 11.20
CA ASP A 99 -8.90 13.65 10.44
C ASP A 99 -7.79 14.69 10.27
N LEU A 100 -6.83 14.70 11.18
CA LEU A 100 -5.66 15.57 11.08
C LEU A 100 -4.59 15.01 10.12
N VAL A 101 -4.36 13.71 10.09
CA VAL A 101 -3.27 13.08 9.31
C VAL A 101 -3.70 12.68 7.90
N TYR A 102 -4.93 12.23 7.73
CA TYR A 102 -5.42 11.70 6.47
C TYR A 102 -5.46 12.71 5.31
N PRO A 103 -5.80 13.99 5.52
CA PRO A 103 -5.71 15.00 4.47
C PRO A 103 -4.28 15.22 3.96
N HIS A 104 -3.26 14.95 4.78
CA HIS A 104 -1.84 15.00 4.41
C HIS A 104 -1.34 13.72 3.73
N ARG A 105 -2.26 12.81 3.32
CA ARG A 105 -1.96 11.55 2.60
C ARG A 105 -1.10 10.57 3.40
N ILE A 106 -1.13 10.69 4.71
CA ILE A 106 -0.55 9.72 5.63
C ILE A 106 -1.61 8.69 5.93
N ASN A 107 -1.34 7.42 5.63
CA ASN A 107 -2.25 6.33 5.90
C ASN A 107 -2.10 5.89 7.36
N PRO A 108 -3.11 6.09 8.21
CA PRO A 108 -3.02 5.74 9.61
C PRO A 108 -3.13 4.22 9.81
N LEU A 109 -2.35 3.74 10.77
CA LEU A 109 -2.48 2.38 11.30
C LEU A 109 -3.21 2.48 12.62
N THR A 110 -4.28 1.73 12.81
CA THR A 110 -5.14 1.87 13.97
C THR A 110 -5.59 0.53 14.54
N THR A 111 -6.24 0.61 15.68
CA THR A 111 -6.98 -0.49 16.30
C THR A 111 -8.26 0.06 16.89
N ALA A 112 -9.32 -0.72 16.85
CA ALA A 112 -10.56 -0.42 17.54
C ALA A 112 -10.80 -1.43 18.67
N PRO A 113 -11.62 -1.12 19.68
CA PRO A 113 -11.97 -2.06 20.74
C PRO A 113 -12.51 -3.37 20.16
N ARG A 114 -11.93 -4.49 20.57
CA ARG A 114 -12.26 -5.85 20.10
C ARG A 114 -11.99 -6.13 18.62
N MET A 115 -11.32 -5.20 17.93
CA MET A 115 -10.94 -5.35 16.53
C MET A 115 -9.44 -5.64 16.39
N PRO A 116 -9.01 -6.32 15.33
CA PRO A 116 -7.59 -6.48 15.03
C PRO A 116 -6.97 -5.12 14.69
N ARG A 117 -5.64 -5.03 14.73
CA ARG A 117 -4.91 -3.89 14.18
C ARG A 117 -5.01 -3.91 12.67
N TYR A 118 -5.32 -2.78 12.05
CA TYR A 118 -5.55 -2.68 10.62
C TYR A 118 -5.04 -1.36 10.04
N ILE A 119 -4.91 -1.34 8.74
CA ILE A 119 -4.56 -0.15 7.95
C ILE A 119 -5.86 0.62 7.70
N ASP A 120 -5.92 1.87 8.14
CA ASP A 120 -7.10 2.71 8.01
C ASP A 120 -6.91 3.83 6.97
N GLY A 121 -6.25 3.51 5.87
CA GLY A 121 -6.04 4.43 4.76
C GLY A 121 -5.41 3.73 3.57
N SER A 122 -5.74 4.18 2.38
CA SER A 122 -5.23 3.61 1.13
C SER A 122 -4.92 4.70 0.10
N ARG A 123 -4.26 5.78 0.55
CA ARG A 123 -3.87 6.90 -0.32
C ARG A 123 -2.41 6.80 -0.74
N THR A 124 -2.17 7.18 -1.99
CA THR A 124 -0.82 7.51 -2.47
C THR A 124 -0.44 8.93 -2.02
N LEU A 125 0.80 9.33 -2.27
CA LEU A 125 1.24 10.72 -1.99
C LEU A 125 0.72 11.74 -3.00
N LYS A 126 0.08 11.30 -4.08
CA LYS A 126 -0.49 12.19 -5.08
C LYS A 126 -1.64 13.03 -4.51
N ALA A 127 -1.55 14.34 -4.73
CA ALA A 127 -2.48 15.30 -4.13
C ALA A 127 -3.90 15.12 -4.63
N ASN A 128 -4.07 15.13 -5.94
CA ASN A 128 -5.37 15.14 -6.60
C ASN A 128 -5.30 14.42 -7.95
N GLY A 129 -6.44 14.04 -8.50
CA GLY A 129 -6.55 13.43 -9.81
C GLY A 129 -6.50 11.90 -9.77
N ASN A 130 -6.30 11.31 -10.95
CA ASN A 130 -6.22 9.86 -11.12
C ASN A 130 -5.04 9.28 -10.32
N PHE A 131 -5.20 8.06 -9.81
CA PHE A 131 -4.18 7.33 -9.03
C PHE A 131 -3.86 7.92 -7.65
N SER A 132 -4.83 8.62 -7.05
CA SER A 132 -4.74 9.08 -5.67
C SER A 132 -4.89 7.94 -4.65
N PHE A 133 -5.37 6.78 -5.07
CA PHE A 133 -5.53 5.59 -4.24
C PHE A 133 -4.57 4.48 -4.64
N VAL A 134 -4.07 3.77 -3.63
CA VAL A 134 -3.10 2.67 -3.80
C VAL A 134 -3.68 1.56 -4.69
N ALA A 135 -4.95 1.19 -4.51
CA ALA A 135 -5.59 0.15 -5.30
C ALA A 135 -5.68 0.52 -6.78
N GLU A 136 -6.05 1.76 -7.10
CA GLU A 136 -6.12 2.26 -8.48
C GLU A 136 -4.76 2.18 -9.16
N ARG A 137 -3.72 2.72 -8.51
CA ARG A 137 -2.37 2.72 -9.11
C ARG A 137 -1.81 1.31 -9.27
N ARG A 138 -2.02 0.45 -8.28
CA ARG A 138 -1.58 -0.95 -8.35
C ARG A 138 -2.32 -1.72 -9.44
N GLY A 139 -3.63 -1.53 -9.57
CA GLY A 139 -4.43 -2.12 -10.65
C GLY A 139 -3.91 -1.72 -12.03
N VAL A 140 -3.60 -0.44 -12.23
CA VAL A 140 -3.04 0.04 -13.49
C VAL A 140 -1.64 -0.52 -13.75
N ILE A 141 -0.76 -0.59 -12.75
CA ILE A 141 0.56 -1.22 -12.89
C ILE A 141 0.42 -2.69 -13.31
N PHE A 142 -0.55 -3.41 -12.73
CA PHE A 142 -0.82 -4.78 -13.12
C PHE A 142 -1.24 -4.91 -14.59
N ILE A 143 -2.17 -4.05 -15.05
CA ILE A 143 -2.60 -4.02 -16.45
C ILE A 143 -1.44 -3.67 -17.38
N GLU A 144 -0.69 -2.60 -17.08
CA GLU A 144 0.47 -2.16 -17.85
C GLU A 144 1.50 -3.28 -18.01
N THR A 145 1.83 -3.98 -16.92
CA THR A 145 2.82 -5.07 -16.93
C THR A 145 2.31 -6.27 -17.71
N SER A 146 1.07 -6.68 -17.47
CA SER A 146 0.45 -7.82 -18.16
C SER A 146 0.33 -7.59 -19.67
N LEU A 147 -0.06 -6.39 -20.08
CA LEU A 147 -0.12 -6.04 -21.51
C LEU A 147 1.28 -5.98 -22.13
N LYS A 148 2.27 -5.41 -21.42
CA LYS A 148 3.65 -5.36 -21.88
C LYS A 148 4.22 -6.77 -22.12
N GLU A 149 3.92 -7.71 -21.25
CA GLU A 149 4.33 -9.12 -21.39
C GLU A 149 3.53 -9.83 -22.48
N GLY A 150 2.21 -9.70 -22.46
CA GLY A 150 1.31 -10.36 -23.42
C GLY A 150 1.46 -9.89 -24.86
N LEU A 151 1.98 -8.68 -25.09
CA LEU A 151 2.18 -8.11 -26.42
C LEU A 151 3.64 -8.22 -26.92
N GLN A 152 4.51 -8.93 -26.23
CA GLN A 152 5.92 -9.11 -26.66
C GLN A 152 6.06 -9.70 -28.07
N PHE A 153 5.11 -10.51 -28.50
CA PHE A 153 5.11 -11.09 -29.84
C PHE A 153 5.03 -10.03 -30.96
N ALA A 154 4.52 -8.83 -30.68
CA ALA A 154 4.38 -7.74 -31.65
C ALA A 154 5.67 -6.91 -31.83
N ARG A 155 6.65 -7.07 -30.93
CA ARG A 155 7.90 -6.28 -30.98
C ARG A 155 8.71 -6.64 -32.24
N HIS A 156 9.23 -5.59 -32.88
CA HIS A 156 10.06 -5.70 -34.09
C HIS A 156 9.39 -6.39 -35.29
N LYS A 157 8.05 -6.47 -35.34
CA LYS A 157 7.32 -6.98 -36.50
C LYS A 157 6.81 -5.82 -37.36
N ASN A 158 6.66 -6.13 -38.67
CA ASN A 158 6.07 -5.16 -39.60
C ASN A 158 4.62 -4.87 -39.24
N ASN A 159 4.22 -3.61 -39.36
CA ASN A 159 2.89 -3.14 -39.05
C ASN A 159 1.87 -3.57 -40.11
N THR A 160 1.38 -4.78 -40.05
CA THR A 160 0.36 -5.35 -40.96
C THR A 160 -1.02 -5.36 -40.30
N GLU A 161 -2.09 -5.39 -41.12
CA GLU A 161 -3.46 -5.50 -40.61
C GLU A 161 -3.68 -6.77 -39.80
N ALA A 162 -3.08 -7.89 -40.22
CA ALA A 162 -3.15 -9.14 -39.47
C ALA A 162 -2.55 -9.00 -38.06
N LEU A 163 -1.39 -8.33 -37.94
CA LEU A 163 -0.76 -8.08 -36.63
C LEU A 163 -1.63 -7.19 -35.75
N ARG A 164 -2.21 -6.12 -36.30
CA ARG A 164 -3.14 -5.23 -35.57
C ARG A 164 -4.35 -5.99 -35.06
N ALA A 165 -4.95 -6.84 -35.88
CA ALA A 165 -6.07 -7.68 -35.49
C ALA A 165 -5.71 -8.66 -34.37
N GLN A 166 -4.51 -9.24 -34.42
CA GLN A 166 -4.00 -10.11 -33.36
C GLN A 166 -3.81 -9.37 -32.04
N VAL A 167 -3.19 -8.18 -32.07
CA VAL A 167 -3.00 -7.32 -30.89
C VAL A 167 -4.36 -6.96 -30.28
N ARG A 168 -5.33 -6.49 -31.09
CA ARG A 168 -6.69 -6.17 -30.59
C ARG A 168 -7.32 -7.38 -29.90
N ARG A 169 -7.29 -8.54 -30.50
CA ARG A 169 -7.85 -9.78 -29.90
C ARG A 169 -7.19 -10.11 -28.56
N THR A 170 -5.86 -10.04 -28.49
CA THR A 170 -5.14 -10.31 -27.25
C THR A 170 -5.51 -9.33 -26.14
N VAL A 171 -5.56 -8.03 -26.43
CA VAL A 171 -5.95 -6.99 -25.47
C VAL A 171 -7.40 -7.16 -25.04
N THR A 172 -8.31 -7.38 -25.97
CA THR A 172 -9.73 -7.57 -25.66
C THR A 172 -9.95 -8.81 -24.79
N ALA A 173 -9.29 -9.92 -25.11
CA ALA A 173 -9.39 -11.16 -24.32
C ALA A 173 -8.80 -11.04 -22.91
N PHE A 174 -7.84 -10.13 -22.69
CA PHE A 174 -7.28 -9.86 -21.38
C PHE A 174 -8.18 -8.95 -20.53
N LEU A 175 -8.89 -8.01 -21.16
CA LEU A 175 -9.71 -7.01 -20.46
C LEU A 175 -11.16 -7.45 -20.20
N LEU A 176 -11.63 -8.52 -20.82
CA LEU A 176 -12.95 -9.14 -20.63
C LEU A 176 -12.89 -10.30 -19.65
#